data_3491a3c74e5c84fc77fc87d105bbeab2
#
_entry.id   3491a3c74e5c84fc77fc87d105bbeab2
#
_cell.length_a   1.000
_cell.length_b   1.000
_cell.length_c   1.000
_cell.angle_alpha   90.00
_cell.angle_beta   90.00
_cell.angle_gamma   90.00
#
_symmetry.space_group_name_H-M   'P 1'
#
loop_
_entity.id
_entity.type
_entity.pdbx_description
1 polymer ?
#
loop_
_entity_poly.entity_id
_entity_poly.type
_entity_poly.pdbx_seq_one_letter_code
_entity_poly.pdbx_strand_id
1 'polypeptide(L)'
;MSMNFDLSQFDEYREDNRREVKKANGGLPISLWDTYSAFANCYGGIIILGVKEEKDGSWKTTGLQNASKLQKDFWDTINNSKKVNINLLSEDDVELYEVGDNKDIIMVIYVPMAKREQKPV
;
A
#
# COMPACT_ATOMS: atom_id res chain seq x y z
N MET A 1 -15.88 1.89 -1.40
CA MET A 1 -15.70 1.70 0.06
C MET A 1 -14.33 1.11 0.33
N SER A 2 -13.54 1.80 1.15
CA SER A 2 -12.22 1.30 1.49
C SER A 2 -12.31 0.12 2.47
N MET A 3 -11.30 -0.73 2.45
CA MET A 3 -11.20 -1.84 3.40
C MET A 3 -10.67 -1.31 4.73
N ASN A 4 -11.18 -1.87 5.81
CA ASN A 4 -10.69 -1.50 7.13
C ASN A 4 -9.38 -2.23 7.43
N PHE A 5 -8.43 -1.53 8.01
CA PHE A 5 -7.18 -2.08 8.48
C PHE A 5 -7.15 -1.96 10.00
N ASP A 6 -7.09 -3.09 10.69
CA ASP A 6 -7.14 -3.14 12.15
C ASP A 6 -5.74 -3.39 12.70
N LEU A 7 -5.12 -2.34 13.22
CA LEU A 7 -3.75 -2.42 13.78
C LEU A 7 -3.67 -3.32 14.99
N SER A 8 -4.77 -3.52 15.74
CA SER A 8 -4.76 -4.38 16.92
C SER A 8 -4.59 -5.85 16.56
N GLN A 9 -4.84 -6.22 15.31
CA GLN A 9 -4.70 -7.58 14.81
C GLN A 9 -3.54 -7.70 13.84
N PHE A 10 -2.60 -6.78 13.88
CA PHE A 10 -1.51 -6.72 12.92
C PHE A 10 -0.76 -8.04 12.76
N ASP A 11 -0.47 -8.73 13.87
CA ASP A 11 0.26 -10.00 13.85
C ASP A 11 -0.52 -11.14 13.19
N GLU A 12 -1.83 -10.98 13.06
CA GLU A 12 -2.70 -11.98 12.44
C GLU A 12 -2.84 -11.79 10.93
N TYR A 13 -2.44 -10.64 10.41
CA TYR A 13 -2.53 -10.36 8.97
C TYR A 13 -1.52 -11.17 8.20
N ARG A 14 -1.90 -11.58 6.99
CA ARG A 14 -1.05 -12.30 6.07
C ARG A 14 -1.30 -11.80 4.66
N GLU A 15 -0.30 -11.93 3.80
CA GLU A 15 -0.47 -11.63 2.39
C GLU A 15 -1.47 -12.61 1.77
N ASP A 16 -2.33 -12.06 0.93
CA ASP A 16 -3.29 -12.83 0.15
C ASP A 16 -3.55 -12.07 -1.16
N ASN A 17 -4.59 -12.46 -1.91
CA ASN A 17 -4.90 -11.82 -3.19
C ASN A 17 -5.47 -10.41 -3.07
N ARG A 18 -5.63 -9.88 -1.85
CA ARG A 18 -6.16 -8.53 -1.59
C ARG A 18 -5.28 -7.71 -0.65
N ARG A 19 -4.17 -8.28 -0.18
CA ARG A 19 -3.23 -7.60 0.71
C ARG A 19 -1.81 -7.92 0.26
N GLU A 20 -1.00 -6.90 0.20
CA GLU A 20 0.41 -7.09 -0.14
C GLU A 20 1.27 -6.14 0.68
N VAL A 21 2.41 -6.63 1.14
CA VAL A 21 3.35 -5.85 1.93
C VAL A 21 4.67 -5.70 1.19
N LYS A 22 5.32 -4.56 1.39
CA LYS A 22 6.61 -4.25 0.79
C LYS A 22 7.46 -3.49 1.80
N LYS A 23 8.75 -3.79 1.83
CA LYS A 23 9.67 -3.13 2.77
C LYS A 23 9.87 -1.66 2.49
N ALA A 24 10.02 -1.29 1.22
CA ALA A 24 10.23 0.09 0.78
C ALA A 24 11.44 0.77 1.44
N ASN A 25 12.50 0.01 1.73
CA ASN A 25 13.69 0.53 2.43
C ASN A 25 14.47 1.56 1.59
N GLY A 26 14.47 1.42 0.28
CA GLY A 26 15.19 2.30 -0.62
C GLY A 26 14.32 3.31 -1.35
N GLY A 27 13.09 3.52 -0.88
CA GLY A 27 12.12 4.37 -1.52
C GLY A 27 10.93 3.59 -2.02
N LEU A 28 10.12 4.17 -2.90
CA LEU A 28 8.96 3.48 -3.45
C LEU A 28 9.43 2.33 -4.36
N PRO A 29 8.96 1.08 -4.11
CA PRO A 29 9.33 -0.02 -4.98
C PRO A 29 8.68 0.13 -6.36
N ILE A 30 9.41 -0.26 -7.40
CA ILE A 30 8.90 -0.19 -8.78
C ILE A 30 7.66 -1.06 -8.93
N SER A 31 7.67 -2.22 -8.29
CA SER A 31 6.56 -3.18 -8.35
C SER A 31 5.26 -2.67 -7.68
N LEU A 32 5.32 -1.56 -6.94
CA LEU A 32 4.14 -0.96 -6.32
C LEU A 32 3.06 -0.66 -7.36
N TRP A 33 3.45 -0.13 -8.50
CA TRP A 33 2.49 0.30 -9.52
C TRP A 33 1.84 -0.87 -10.24
N ASP A 34 2.57 -1.97 -10.40
CA ASP A 34 1.99 -3.22 -10.91
C ASP A 34 0.95 -3.77 -9.95
N THR A 35 1.24 -3.73 -8.65
CA THR A 35 0.30 -4.19 -7.62
C THR A 35 -0.94 -3.28 -7.56
N TYR A 36 -0.74 -1.97 -7.62
CA TYR A 36 -1.83 -1.00 -7.66
C TYR A 36 -2.78 -1.31 -8.83
N SER A 37 -2.23 -1.49 -10.03
CA SER A 37 -3.02 -1.78 -11.22
C SER A 37 -3.74 -3.11 -11.10
N ALA A 38 -3.06 -4.14 -10.61
CA ALA A 38 -3.66 -5.47 -10.43
C ALA A 38 -4.84 -5.42 -9.47
N PHE A 39 -4.69 -4.73 -8.33
CA PHE A 39 -5.77 -4.61 -7.35
C PHE A 39 -6.94 -3.82 -7.92
N ALA A 40 -6.66 -2.69 -8.57
CA ALA A 40 -7.71 -1.84 -9.13
C ALA A 40 -8.51 -2.55 -10.23
N ASN A 41 -7.85 -3.37 -11.02
CA ASN A 41 -8.49 -4.11 -12.12
C ASN A 41 -9.24 -5.36 -11.65
N CYS A 42 -9.05 -5.76 -10.40
CA CYS A 42 -9.74 -6.93 -9.81
C CYS A 42 -10.78 -6.46 -8.79
N TYR A 43 -10.50 -6.67 -7.51
CA TYR A 43 -11.48 -6.39 -6.46
C TYR A 43 -11.02 -5.30 -5.48
N GLY A 44 -9.97 -4.57 -5.86
CA GLY A 44 -9.32 -3.67 -4.93
C GLY A 44 -8.43 -4.42 -3.96
N GLY A 45 -7.85 -3.71 -3.00
CA GLY A 45 -6.98 -4.33 -2.02
C GLY A 45 -6.26 -3.32 -1.14
N ILE A 46 -5.34 -3.83 -0.35
CA ILE A 46 -4.54 -3.03 0.57
C ILE A 46 -3.06 -3.28 0.29
N ILE A 47 -2.30 -2.21 0.10
CA ILE A 47 -0.85 -2.26 -0.04
C ILE A 47 -0.26 -1.61 1.20
N ILE A 48 0.72 -2.26 1.82
CA ILE A 48 1.34 -1.75 3.03
C ILE A 48 2.84 -1.65 2.82
N LEU A 49 3.37 -0.45 3.00
CA LEU A 49 4.81 -0.18 2.87
C LEU A 49 5.44 -0.09 4.25
N GLY A 50 6.63 -0.65 4.40
CA GLY A 50 7.33 -0.70 5.67
C GLY A 50 7.11 -1.99 6.44
N VAL A 51 6.67 -3.05 5.75
CA VAL A 51 6.38 -4.35 6.34
C VAL A 51 7.00 -5.45 5.48
N LYS A 52 7.47 -6.49 6.12
CA LYS A 52 8.04 -7.68 5.50
C LYS A 52 7.21 -8.90 5.87
N GLU A 53 6.98 -9.79 4.93
CA GLU A 53 6.37 -11.09 5.23
C GLU A 53 7.47 -12.09 5.58
N GLU A 54 7.32 -12.74 6.74
CA GLU A 54 8.25 -13.76 7.20
C GLU A 54 7.96 -15.11 6.54
N LYS A 55 8.88 -16.08 6.72
CA LYS A 55 8.76 -17.40 6.11
C LYS A 55 7.50 -18.16 6.55
N ASP A 56 7.00 -17.88 7.75
CA ASP A 56 5.78 -18.52 8.26
C ASP A 56 4.51 -17.78 7.82
N GLY A 57 4.65 -16.73 7.01
CA GLY A 57 3.55 -15.94 6.51
C GLY A 57 3.14 -14.78 7.41
N SER A 58 3.73 -14.64 8.58
CA SER A 58 3.43 -13.52 9.47
C SER A 58 4.11 -12.24 8.98
N TRP A 59 3.60 -11.09 9.41
CA TRP A 59 4.15 -9.79 9.04
C TRP A 59 5.03 -9.25 10.15
N LYS A 60 6.12 -8.60 9.75
CA LYS A 60 7.02 -7.92 10.65
C LYS A 60 7.27 -6.51 10.13
N THR A 61 7.11 -5.50 11.00
CA THR A 61 7.38 -4.12 10.59
C THR A 61 8.88 -3.90 10.43
N THR A 62 9.25 -3.26 9.33
CA THR A 62 10.61 -2.80 9.08
C THR A 62 10.71 -1.29 9.24
N GLY A 63 9.56 -0.61 9.16
CA GLY A 63 9.48 0.83 9.25
C GLY A 63 9.87 1.54 7.96
N LEU A 64 9.50 2.81 7.88
CA LEU A 64 9.88 3.68 6.77
C LEU A 64 10.87 4.72 7.29
N GLN A 65 11.99 4.89 6.60
CA GLN A 65 13.02 5.83 7.04
C GLN A 65 12.62 7.29 6.85
N ASN A 66 11.88 7.58 5.80
CA ASN A 66 11.45 8.94 5.50
C ASN A 66 10.02 8.89 4.95
N ALA A 67 9.08 8.64 5.86
CA ALA A 67 7.69 8.41 5.50
C ALA A 67 7.06 9.60 4.77
N SER A 68 7.36 10.82 5.24
CA SER A 68 6.80 12.03 4.62
C SER A 68 7.25 12.18 3.17
N LYS A 69 8.53 11.91 2.90
CA LYS A 69 9.05 11.96 1.53
C LYS A 69 8.43 10.87 0.66
N LEU A 70 8.31 9.65 1.20
CA LEU A 70 7.70 8.55 0.46
C LEU A 70 6.26 8.85 0.12
N GLN A 71 5.50 9.44 1.04
CA GLN A 71 4.12 9.82 0.78
C GLN A 71 4.04 10.87 -0.32
N LYS A 72 4.92 11.86 -0.29
CA LYS A 72 4.98 12.86 -1.35
C LYS A 72 5.32 12.24 -2.70
N ASP A 73 6.36 11.39 -2.73
CA ASP A 73 6.77 10.71 -3.95
C ASP A 73 5.65 9.83 -4.51
N PHE A 74 4.90 9.18 -3.62
CA PHE A 74 3.75 8.38 -4.01
C PHE A 74 2.71 9.23 -4.76
N TRP A 75 2.30 10.36 -4.17
CA TRP A 75 1.31 11.23 -4.81
C TRP A 75 1.82 11.85 -6.10
N ASP A 76 3.09 12.24 -6.14
CA ASP A 76 3.70 12.79 -7.36
C ASP A 76 3.67 11.76 -8.49
N THR A 77 3.95 10.49 -8.17
CA THR A 77 3.99 9.43 -9.16
C THR A 77 2.60 9.03 -9.63
N ILE A 78 1.65 8.88 -8.71
CA ILE A 78 0.30 8.43 -9.08
C ILE A 78 -0.42 9.47 -9.93
N ASN A 79 -0.05 10.74 -9.78
CA ASN A 79 -0.60 11.82 -10.58
C ASN A 79 0.14 12.04 -11.90
N ASN A 80 1.20 11.27 -12.15
CA ASN A 80 1.97 11.35 -13.38
C ASN A 80 1.38 10.39 -14.42
N SER A 81 0.70 10.89 -15.43
CA SER A 81 0.02 10.07 -16.44
C SER A 81 0.95 9.20 -17.27
N LYS A 82 2.26 9.48 -17.25
CA LYS A 82 3.25 8.63 -17.91
C LYS A 82 3.59 7.38 -17.11
N LYS A 83 3.32 7.39 -15.81
CA LYS A 83 3.63 6.28 -14.90
C LYS A 83 2.38 5.50 -14.51
N VAL A 84 1.29 6.20 -14.26
CA VAL A 84 0.02 5.61 -13.83
C VAL A 84 -1.09 6.24 -14.66
N ASN A 85 -1.86 5.44 -15.37
CA ASN A 85 -2.86 5.99 -16.28
C ASN A 85 -4.11 6.55 -15.58
N ILE A 86 -4.44 6.06 -14.38
CA ILE A 86 -5.61 6.56 -13.63
C ILE A 86 -5.27 6.62 -12.15
N ASN A 87 -5.56 7.76 -11.52
CA ASN A 87 -5.49 7.90 -10.07
C ASN A 87 -6.88 7.69 -9.49
N LEU A 88 -7.09 6.56 -8.81
CA LEU A 88 -8.35 6.21 -8.17
C LEU A 88 -8.40 6.61 -6.70
N LEU A 89 -7.32 7.17 -6.15
CA LEU A 89 -7.17 7.38 -4.72
C LEU A 89 -7.50 8.81 -4.30
N SER A 90 -8.12 8.94 -3.13
CA SER A 90 -8.27 10.20 -2.42
C SER A 90 -7.27 10.25 -1.26
N GLU A 91 -7.15 11.41 -0.61
CA GLU A 91 -6.26 11.57 0.54
C GLU A 91 -6.58 10.58 1.66
N ASP A 92 -7.84 10.21 1.83
CA ASP A 92 -8.28 9.28 2.87
C ASP A 92 -7.86 7.85 2.60
N ASP A 93 -7.45 7.52 1.39
CA ASP A 93 -7.06 6.16 1.02
C ASP A 93 -5.60 5.86 1.33
N VAL A 94 -4.80 6.85 1.71
CA VAL A 94 -3.39 6.69 2.04
C VAL A 94 -3.15 7.25 3.43
N GLU A 95 -2.73 6.41 4.36
CA GLU A 95 -2.52 6.81 5.74
C GLU A 95 -1.20 6.26 6.29
N LEU A 96 -0.59 7.04 7.18
CA LEU A 96 0.60 6.62 7.92
C LEU A 96 0.18 6.18 9.31
N TYR A 97 0.70 5.05 9.75
CA TYR A 97 0.46 4.50 11.09
C TYR A 97 1.76 4.22 11.79
N GLU A 98 1.74 4.35 13.11
CA GLU A 98 2.83 3.99 13.99
C GLU A 98 2.47 2.66 14.65
N VAL A 99 3.31 1.63 14.47
CA VAL A 99 3.01 0.28 14.96
C VAL A 99 4.19 -0.32 15.72
N GLY A 100 3.87 -1.19 16.67
CA GLY A 100 4.86 -1.93 17.43
C GLY A 100 5.52 -1.11 18.54
N ASP A 101 6.31 -1.79 19.34
CA ASP A 101 7.03 -1.16 20.47
C ASP A 101 8.11 -0.19 20.00
N ASN A 102 8.66 -0.43 18.81
CA ASN A 102 9.69 0.43 18.22
C ASN A 102 9.09 1.65 17.51
N LYS A 103 7.78 1.78 17.49
CA LYS A 103 7.08 2.87 16.82
C LYS A 103 7.47 2.99 15.35
N ASP A 104 7.53 1.86 14.67
CA ASP A 104 7.79 1.82 13.23
C ASP A 104 6.64 2.46 12.47
N ILE A 105 6.97 3.29 11.48
CA ILE A 105 5.96 3.95 10.66
C ILE A 105 5.74 3.13 9.41
N ILE A 106 4.48 2.83 9.13
CA ILE A 106 4.06 2.15 7.90
C ILE A 106 3.10 3.03 7.12
N MET A 107 3.03 2.82 5.81
CA MET A 107 2.08 3.51 4.95
C MET A 107 1.07 2.48 4.43
N VAL A 108 -0.20 2.73 4.68
CA VAL A 108 -1.29 1.86 4.24
C VAL A 108 -2.02 2.53 3.10
N ILE A 109 -2.14 1.83 1.98
CA ILE A 109 -2.78 2.32 0.77
C ILE A 109 -4.00 1.44 0.48
N TYR A 110 -5.18 2.03 0.53
CA TYR A 110 -6.44 1.34 0.22
C TYR A 110 -6.75 1.55 -1.26
N VAL A 111 -6.61 0.50 -2.06
CA VAL A 111 -6.85 0.58 -3.50
C VAL A 111 -8.28 0.17 -3.79
N PRO A 112 -9.14 1.08 -4.28
CA PRO A 112 -10.50 0.72 -4.63
C PRO A 112 -10.55 -0.07 -5.94
N MET A 113 -11.60 -0.84 -6.12
CA MET A 113 -11.85 -1.50 -7.39
C MET A 113 -12.23 -0.43 -8.43
N ALA A 114 -11.55 -0.46 -9.58
CA ALA A 114 -11.87 0.45 -10.67
C ALA A 114 -13.24 0.13 -11.26
N LYS A 115 -13.95 1.16 -11.70
CA LYS A 115 -15.21 0.96 -12.41
C LYS A 115 -14.91 0.40 -13.79
N ARG A 116 -15.94 -0.23 -14.39
CA ARG A 116 -15.78 -0.87 -15.69
C ARG A 116 -15.21 0.08 -16.74
N GLU A 117 -15.67 1.32 -16.79
CA GLU A 117 -15.21 2.31 -17.73
C GLU A 117 -13.81 2.84 -17.45
N GLN A 118 -13.25 2.56 -16.28
CA GLN A 118 -11.90 2.98 -15.88
C GLN A 118 -10.84 1.92 -16.17
N LYS A 119 -11.27 0.69 -16.48
CA LYS A 119 -10.34 -0.41 -16.73
C LYS A 119 -9.86 -0.40 -18.17
N PRO A 120 -8.61 -0.87 -18.41
CA PRO A 120 -7.62 -1.26 -17.40
C PRO A 120 -6.91 -0.05 -16.79
N VAL A 121 -6.46 -0.24 -15.57
CA VAL A 121 -5.70 0.80 -14.85
C VAL A 121 -4.22 0.60 -15.06
#